data_ab1585cd53f94481591d97d8af94f173
#
_entry.id   ab1585cd53f94481591d97d8af94f173
#
_cell.length_a   1.000
_cell.length_b   1.000
_cell.length_c   1.000
_cell.angle_alpha   90.00
_cell.angle_beta   90.00
_cell.angle_gamma   90.00
#
_symmetry.space_group_name_H-M   'P 1'
#
loop_
_entity.id
_entity.type
_entity.pdbx_description
1 polymer ?
#
loop_
_entity_poly.entity_id
_entity_poly.type
_entity_poly.pdbx_seq_one_letter_code
_entity_poly.pdbx_strand_id
1 'polypeptide(L)'
;MRPNTLANYNFVRNILKNEPFGSQKISKIKTSDAKLFLIKMQQEDGRGHSTIKTVRGVLRPAFQMAVDDDVLMKNPFQFELAGVVVNDAVTREAVTKDQMRKFLKFIHDDVVYCKYYEVIYILFHTGMRISEFCGLTMRDIDLEKRTINIDHQLQRTSKREYVIEPTKTNAGTRVIPMTNEVTEMFRA
;
A
#
# COMPACT_ATOMS: atom_id res chain seq x y z
N MET A 1 -14.84 -7.46 -2.61
CA MET A 1 -13.92 -6.29 -2.66
C MET A 1 -13.02 -6.36 -1.43
N ARG A 2 -11.70 -6.12 -1.58
CA ARG A 2 -10.75 -6.17 -0.45
C ARG A 2 -10.98 -4.99 0.52
N PRO A 3 -10.83 -5.19 1.85
CA PRO A 3 -11.05 -4.16 2.86
C PRO A 3 -10.30 -2.86 2.61
N ASN A 4 -9.03 -2.92 2.20
CA ASN A 4 -8.21 -1.74 1.90
C ASN A 4 -8.72 -0.96 0.67
N THR A 5 -9.27 -1.64 -0.33
CA THR A 5 -9.88 -0.98 -1.50
C THR A 5 -11.15 -0.24 -1.09
N LEU A 6 -11.99 -0.88 -0.26
CA LEU A 6 -13.19 -0.26 0.28
C LEU A 6 -12.85 0.96 1.17
N ALA A 7 -11.79 0.85 1.98
CA ALA A 7 -11.31 1.97 2.80
C ALA A 7 -10.90 3.18 1.93
N ASN A 8 -10.18 2.95 0.82
CA ASN A 8 -9.83 4.01 -0.13
C ASN A 8 -11.06 4.65 -0.78
N TYR A 9 -12.06 3.87 -1.17
CA TYR A 9 -13.30 4.40 -1.72
C TYR A 9 -14.06 5.25 -0.69
N ASN A 10 -14.17 4.77 0.55
CA ASN A 10 -14.80 5.53 1.64
C ASN A 10 -14.04 6.82 1.95
N PHE A 11 -12.72 6.77 1.94
CA PHE A 11 -11.86 7.94 2.13
C PHE A 11 -12.14 9.01 1.05
N VAL A 12 -12.13 8.63 -0.23
CA VAL A 12 -12.41 9.56 -1.34
C VAL A 12 -13.85 10.07 -1.28
N ARG A 13 -14.82 9.20 -0.98
CA ARG A 13 -16.22 9.61 -0.79
C ARG A 13 -16.38 10.64 0.31
N ASN A 14 -15.66 10.48 1.42
CA ASN A 14 -15.72 11.45 2.53
C ASN A 14 -15.10 12.80 2.14
N ILE A 15 -14.02 12.81 1.35
CA ILE A 15 -13.47 14.05 0.79
C ILE A 15 -14.53 14.74 -0.08
N LEU A 16 -15.12 14.02 -1.04
CA LEU A 16 -16.12 14.58 -1.95
C LEU A 16 -17.35 15.13 -1.25
N LYS A 17 -17.78 14.52 -0.15
CA LYS A 17 -18.94 15.02 0.63
C LYS A 17 -18.70 16.41 1.23
N ASN A 18 -17.46 16.73 1.53
CA ASN A 18 -17.08 17.99 2.18
C ASN A 18 -16.58 19.05 1.17
N GLU A 19 -16.54 18.70 -0.12
CA GLU A 19 -16.02 19.55 -1.17
C GLU A 19 -17.12 20.03 -2.13
N PRO A 20 -17.12 21.31 -2.53
CA PRO A 20 -18.06 21.83 -3.52
C PRO A 20 -18.00 21.07 -4.85
N PHE A 21 -16.84 20.53 -5.21
CA PHE A 21 -16.65 19.69 -6.37
C PHE A 21 -17.54 18.44 -6.35
N GLY A 22 -17.70 17.81 -5.18
CA GLY A 22 -18.52 16.61 -5.02
C GLY A 22 -20.03 16.83 -5.12
N SER A 23 -20.49 18.08 -5.02
CA SER A 23 -21.90 18.46 -5.14
C SER A 23 -22.31 18.81 -6.58
N GLN A 24 -21.35 18.86 -7.52
CA GLN A 24 -21.63 19.21 -8.92
C GLN A 24 -22.32 18.07 -9.65
N LYS A 25 -23.16 18.41 -10.62
CA LYS A 25 -23.72 17.41 -11.54
C LYS A 25 -22.60 16.85 -12.41
N ILE A 26 -22.49 15.52 -12.46
CA ILE A 26 -21.42 14.82 -13.18
C ILE A 26 -21.31 15.26 -14.65
N SER A 27 -22.45 15.52 -15.32
CA SER A 27 -22.51 15.98 -16.72
C SER A 27 -21.96 17.40 -16.93
N LYS A 28 -21.73 18.18 -15.88
CA LYS A 28 -21.19 19.55 -15.96
C LYS A 28 -19.70 19.64 -15.63
N ILE A 29 -19.13 18.57 -15.07
CA ILE A 29 -17.72 18.55 -14.66
C ILE A 29 -16.81 18.52 -15.88
N LYS A 30 -15.97 19.53 -16.01
CA LYS A 30 -14.96 19.66 -17.07
C LYS A 30 -13.56 19.25 -16.56
N THR A 31 -12.64 19.03 -17.48
CA THR A 31 -11.25 18.74 -17.16
C THR A 31 -10.58 19.86 -16.32
N SER A 32 -10.96 21.13 -16.55
CA SER A 32 -10.54 22.27 -15.75
C SER A 32 -10.95 22.14 -14.27
N ASP A 33 -12.20 21.74 -14.03
CA ASP A 33 -12.73 21.61 -12.67
C ASP A 33 -12.04 20.47 -11.92
N ALA A 34 -11.79 19.34 -12.61
CA ALA A 34 -11.03 18.23 -12.06
C ALA A 34 -9.59 18.63 -11.71
N LYS A 35 -8.92 19.42 -12.56
CA LYS A 35 -7.57 19.93 -12.29
C LYS A 35 -7.56 20.90 -11.10
N LEU A 36 -8.48 21.89 -11.09
CA LEU A 36 -8.60 22.87 -10.00
C LEU A 36 -8.89 22.18 -8.66
N PHE A 37 -9.74 21.17 -8.64
CA PHE A 37 -9.98 20.36 -7.44
C PHE A 37 -8.69 19.70 -6.90
N LEU A 38 -7.87 19.10 -7.75
CA LEU A 38 -6.62 18.47 -7.31
C LEU A 38 -5.57 19.52 -6.89
N ILE A 39 -5.51 20.68 -7.55
CA ILE A 39 -4.63 21.79 -7.17
C ILE A 39 -5.03 22.32 -5.79
N LYS A 40 -6.33 22.57 -5.56
CA LYS A 40 -6.86 22.98 -4.27
C LYS A 40 -6.47 22.02 -3.17
N MET A 41 -6.64 20.72 -3.40
CA MET A 41 -6.23 19.68 -2.43
C MET A 41 -4.76 19.79 -2.02
N GLN A 42 -3.87 20.17 -2.95
CA GLN A 42 -2.45 20.34 -2.64
C GLN A 42 -2.17 21.68 -1.95
N GLN A 43 -2.66 22.78 -2.53
CA GLN A 43 -2.26 24.12 -2.13
C GLN A 43 -3.02 24.64 -0.90
N GLU A 44 -4.31 24.37 -0.81
CA GLU A 44 -5.15 24.86 0.28
C GLU A 44 -5.31 23.81 1.40
N ASP A 45 -5.55 22.54 1.04
CA ASP A 45 -5.77 21.48 2.03
C ASP A 45 -4.46 20.81 2.50
N GLY A 46 -3.31 21.16 1.93
CA GLY A 46 -1.99 20.60 2.28
C GLY A 46 -1.84 19.09 2.03
N ARG A 47 -2.62 18.54 1.07
CA ARG A 47 -2.56 17.11 0.75
C ARG A 47 -1.32 16.79 -0.09
N GLY A 48 -0.51 15.82 0.35
CA GLY A 48 0.64 15.36 -0.41
C GLY A 48 0.26 14.64 -1.70
N HIS A 49 1.18 14.61 -2.66
CA HIS A 49 1.00 14.00 -3.99
C HIS A 49 0.45 12.56 -3.94
N SER A 50 0.89 11.75 -2.96
CA SER A 50 0.43 10.37 -2.79
C SER A 50 -1.08 10.29 -2.52
N THR A 51 -1.61 11.20 -1.70
CA THR A 51 -3.06 11.29 -1.41
C THR A 51 -3.83 11.69 -2.65
N ILE A 52 -3.36 12.70 -3.38
CA ILE A 52 -3.97 13.18 -4.63
C ILE A 52 -3.98 12.07 -5.69
N LYS A 53 -2.89 11.32 -5.80
CA LYS A 53 -2.81 10.14 -6.68
C LYS A 53 -3.86 9.09 -6.32
N THR A 54 -4.09 8.85 -5.02
CA THR A 54 -5.14 7.93 -4.55
C THR A 54 -6.53 8.43 -4.91
N VAL A 55 -6.82 9.71 -4.67
CA VAL A 55 -8.12 10.33 -5.03
C VAL A 55 -8.38 10.22 -6.52
N ARG A 56 -7.42 10.64 -7.35
CA ARG A 56 -7.53 10.52 -8.81
C ARG A 56 -7.67 9.04 -9.24
N GLY A 57 -6.96 8.13 -8.58
CA GLY A 57 -7.01 6.69 -8.85
C GLY A 57 -8.39 6.06 -8.60
N VAL A 58 -9.20 6.66 -7.73
CA VAL A 58 -10.61 6.27 -7.50
C VAL A 58 -11.55 6.99 -8.48
N LEU A 59 -11.34 8.30 -8.69
CA LEU A 59 -12.24 9.11 -9.52
C LEU A 59 -12.12 8.80 -11.01
N ARG A 60 -10.90 8.60 -11.52
CA ARG A 60 -10.70 8.32 -12.95
C ARG A 60 -11.49 7.11 -13.46
N PRO A 61 -11.46 5.92 -12.81
CA PRO A 61 -12.31 4.79 -13.22
C PRO A 61 -13.80 5.08 -13.08
N ALA A 62 -14.23 5.78 -12.02
CA ALA A 62 -15.64 6.12 -11.81
C ALA A 62 -16.18 7.03 -12.93
N PHE A 63 -15.38 8.04 -13.33
CA PHE A 63 -15.74 8.89 -14.46
C PHE A 63 -15.61 8.18 -15.82
N GLN A 64 -14.76 7.15 -15.91
CA GLN A 64 -14.70 6.33 -17.11
C GLN A 64 -16.00 5.52 -17.30
N MET A 65 -16.54 4.94 -16.25
CA MET A 65 -17.85 4.28 -16.31
C MET A 65 -18.95 5.24 -16.83
N ALA A 66 -18.92 6.51 -16.41
CA ALA A 66 -19.88 7.49 -16.92
C ALA A 66 -19.67 7.83 -18.42
N VAL A 67 -18.45 7.68 -18.93
CA VAL A 67 -18.19 7.78 -20.38
C VAL A 67 -18.66 6.52 -21.10
N ASP A 68 -18.40 5.36 -20.55
CA ASP A 68 -18.79 4.06 -21.12
C ASP A 68 -20.32 3.89 -21.15
N ASP A 69 -21.03 4.56 -20.22
CA ASP A 69 -22.52 4.62 -20.16
C ASP A 69 -23.10 5.84 -20.93
N ASP A 70 -22.33 6.51 -21.79
CA ASP A 70 -22.73 7.66 -22.60
C ASP A 70 -23.28 8.88 -21.81
N VAL A 71 -23.00 8.94 -20.49
CA VAL A 71 -23.36 10.09 -19.65
C VAL A 71 -22.39 11.27 -19.87
N LEU A 72 -21.14 10.95 -20.21
CA LEU A 72 -20.08 11.90 -20.52
C LEU A 72 -19.42 11.59 -21.86
N MET A 73 -19.12 12.63 -22.63
CA MET A 73 -18.36 12.47 -23.87
C MET A 73 -16.87 12.21 -23.63
N LYS A 74 -16.34 12.65 -22.47
CA LYS A 74 -14.91 12.61 -22.14
C LYS A 74 -14.70 12.52 -20.65
N ASN A 75 -13.73 11.70 -20.23
CA ASN A 75 -13.34 11.57 -18.84
C ASN A 75 -12.55 12.82 -18.37
N PRO A 76 -13.07 13.62 -17.42
CA PRO A 76 -12.41 14.82 -16.94
C PRO A 76 -11.09 14.57 -16.19
N PHE A 77 -10.84 13.34 -15.71
CA PHE A 77 -9.60 12.95 -15.05
C PHE A 77 -8.58 12.29 -15.98
N GLN A 78 -8.80 12.32 -17.29
CA GLN A 78 -7.87 11.77 -18.29
C GLN A 78 -6.81 12.78 -18.68
N PHE A 79 -5.88 13.05 -17.76
CA PHE A 79 -4.71 13.91 -17.97
C PHE A 79 -3.51 13.40 -17.17
N GLU A 80 -2.32 13.86 -17.52
CA GLU A 80 -1.11 13.55 -16.74
C GLU A 80 -1.03 14.42 -15.48
N LEU A 81 -0.78 13.77 -14.33
CA LEU A 81 -0.78 14.44 -13.04
C LEU A 81 0.43 15.40 -12.86
N ALA A 82 1.56 15.05 -13.46
CA ALA A 82 2.81 15.80 -13.37
C ALA A 82 2.70 17.27 -13.80
N GLY A 83 1.77 17.60 -14.70
CA GLY A 83 1.54 18.99 -15.15
C GLY A 83 0.49 19.75 -14.32
N VAL A 84 -0.04 19.14 -13.25
CA VAL A 84 -1.16 19.71 -12.47
C VAL A 84 -0.77 19.93 -11.02
N VAL A 85 -0.10 18.96 -10.39
CA VAL A 85 0.33 19.03 -9.00
C VAL A 85 1.81 18.72 -8.87
N VAL A 86 2.46 19.31 -7.88
CA VAL A 86 3.88 19.08 -7.60
C VAL A 86 4.06 17.70 -6.98
N ASN A 87 5.07 16.97 -7.46
CA ASN A 87 5.45 15.71 -6.84
C ASN A 87 6.38 15.96 -5.66
N ASP A 88 5.81 16.02 -4.47
CA ASP A 88 6.50 16.17 -3.18
C ASP A 88 6.89 14.81 -2.55
N ALA A 89 6.72 13.72 -3.27
CA ALA A 89 7.04 12.40 -2.76
C ALA A 89 8.56 12.22 -2.60
N VAL A 90 8.99 11.89 -1.39
CA VAL A 90 10.39 11.53 -1.13
C VAL A 90 10.72 10.22 -1.83
N THR A 91 11.72 10.24 -2.69
CA THR A 91 12.26 9.02 -3.30
C THR A 91 12.91 8.17 -2.22
N ARG A 92 12.42 6.96 -2.02
CA ARG A 92 13.02 6.02 -1.08
C ARG A 92 14.08 5.21 -1.79
N GLU A 93 15.30 5.28 -1.28
CA GLU A 93 16.40 4.44 -1.75
C GLU A 93 16.37 3.08 -1.06
N ALA A 94 16.93 2.07 -1.75
CA ALA A 94 17.10 0.76 -1.15
C ALA A 94 18.16 0.82 -0.06
N VAL A 95 17.92 0.13 1.06
CA VAL A 95 18.88 0.00 2.15
C VAL A 95 20.11 -0.75 1.66
N THR A 96 21.30 -0.16 1.83
CA THR A 96 22.57 -0.82 1.50
C THR A 96 22.90 -1.94 2.48
N LYS A 97 23.75 -2.89 2.07
CA LYS A 97 24.19 -3.98 2.94
C LYS A 97 24.83 -3.47 4.24
N ASP A 98 25.60 -2.39 4.16
CA ASP A 98 26.25 -1.81 5.35
C ASP A 98 25.25 -1.13 6.30
N GLN A 99 24.26 -0.44 5.75
CA GLN A 99 23.16 0.11 6.54
C GLN A 99 22.34 -1.01 7.21
N MET A 100 22.05 -2.09 6.49
CA MET A 100 21.37 -3.26 7.04
C MET A 100 22.16 -3.88 8.19
N ARG A 101 23.48 -4.10 8.03
CA ARG A 101 24.33 -4.65 9.08
C ARG A 101 24.37 -3.76 10.33
N LYS A 102 24.52 -2.44 10.14
CA LYS A 102 24.50 -1.47 11.26
C LYS A 102 23.14 -1.46 11.97
N PHE A 103 22.08 -1.53 11.23
CA PHE A 103 20.72 -1.57 11.77
C PHE A 103 20.45 -2.86 12.56
N LEU A 104 20.82 -4.01 12.01
CA LEU A 104 20.69 -5.31 12.71
C LEU A 104 21.53 -5.33 13.99
N LYS A 105 22.78 -4.82 13.94
CA LYS A 105 23.62 -4.70 15.14
C LYS A 105 22.97 -3.80 16.19
N PHE A 106 22.47 -2.63 15.80
CA PHE A 106 21.76 -1.74 16.72
C PHE A 106 20.58 -2.44 17.41
N ILE A 107 19.73 -3.14 16.64
CA ILE A 107 18.59 -3.85 17.21
C ILE A 107 19.02 -4.97 18.16
N HIS A 108 20.04 -5.72 17.79
CA HIS A 108 20.56 -6.81 18.63
C HIS A 108 21.07 -6.31 19.98
N ASP A 109 21.77 -5.16 20.00
CA ASP A 109 22.43 -4.61 21.18
C ASP A 109 21.48 -3.74 22.03
N ASP A 110 20.30 -3.36 21.52
CA ASP A 110 19.34 -2.48 22.21
C ASP A 110 18.41 -3.25 23.14
N VAL A 111 18.26 -2.76 24.37
CA VAL A 111 17.45 -3.41 25.43
C VAL A 111 15.96 -3.47 25.09
N VAL A 112 15.45 -2.52 24.31
CA VAL A 112 14.03 -2.42 23.96
C VAL A 112 13.71 -3.17 22.66
N TYR A 113 14.60 -3.05 21.68
CA TYR A 113 14.35 -3.55 20.32
C TYR A 113 14.90 -4.95 20.07
N CYS A 114 15.76 -5.51 20.94
CA CYS A 114 16.34 -6.86 20.76
C CYS A 114 15.27 -7.94 20.53
N LYS A 115 14.10 -7.83 21.16
CA LYS A 115 12.96 -8.75 20.96
C LYS A 115 12.40 -8.80 19.53
N TYR A 116 12.81 -7.90 18.66
CA TYR A 116 12.39 -7.87 17.24
C TYR A 116 13.51 -8.30 16.31
N TYR A 117 14.68 -8.68 16.86
CA TYR A 117 15.86 -8.97 16.06
C TYR A 117 15.61 -10.09 15.04
N GLU A 118 15.11 -11.23 15.51
CA GLU A 118 14.83 -12.41 14.67
C GLU A 118 13.84 -12.08 13.56
N VAL A 119 12.74 -11.40 13.89
CA VAL A 119 11.72 -10.99 12.93
C VAL A 119 12.31 -10.09 11.84
N ILE A 120 13.09 -9.08 12.25
CA ILE A 120 13.69 -8.13 11.31
C ILE A 120 14.77 -8.80 10.47
N TYR A 121 15.55 -9.70 11.06
CA TYR A 121 16.54 -10.50 10.35
C TYR A 121 15.87 -11.36 9.25
N ILE A 122 14.82 -12.08 9.60
CA ILE A 122 14.04 -12.90 8.66
C ILE A 122 13.50 -12.04 7.52
N LEU A 123 12.90 -10.90 7.81
CA LEU A 123 12.33 -10.00 6.80
C LEU A 123 13.38 -9.48 5.82
N PHE A 124 14.57 -9.11 6.29
CA PHE A 124 15.66 -8.65 5.43
C PHE A 124 16.20 -9.76 4.52
N HIS A 125 16.28 -11.00 5.01
CA HIS A 125 16.90 -12.10 4.27
C HIS A 125 15.94 -12.89 3.40
N THR A 126 14.63 -12.75 3.61
CA THR A 126 13.60 -13.43 2.83
C THR A 126 12.86 -12.50 1.86
N GLY A 127 12.87 -11.19 2.11
CA GLY A 127 12.11 -10.21 1.34
C GLY A 127 10.59 -10.36 1.47
N MET A 128 10.12 -11.05 2.51
CA MET A 128 8.68 -11.14 2.81
C MET A 128 8.13 -9.77 3.19
N ARG A 129 6.85 -9.55 2.87
CA ARG A 129 6.12 -8.41 3.41
C ARG A 129 5.79 -8.66 4.88
N ILE A 130 5.77 -7.61 5.69
CA ILE A 130 5.39 -7.74 7.12
C ILE A 130 4.02 -8.40 7.31
N SER A 131 3.06 -8.14 6.42
CA SER A 131 1.73 -8.77 6.48
C SER A 131 1.75 -10.27 6.13
N GLU A 132 2.66 -10.70 5.26
CA GLU A 132 2.90 -12.11 4.96
C GLU A 132 3.53 -12.80 6.18
N PHE A 133 4.58 -12.19 6.75
CA PHE A 133 5.23 -12.71 7.97
C PHE A 133 4.25 -12.85 9.15
N CYS A 134 3.45 -11.81 9.42
CA CYS A 134 2.44 -11.86 10.49
C CYS A 134 1.32 -12.87 10.24
N GLY A 135 1.13 -13.32 9.00
CA GLY A 135 0.17 -14.35 8.63
C GLY A 135 0.70 -15.76 8.77
N LEU A 136 2.01 -15.95 8.88
CA LEU A 136 2.62 -17.30 8.93
C LEU A 136 2.10 -18.11 10.11
N THR A 137 1.92 -19.40 9.83
CA THR A 137 1.65 -20.44 10.82
C THR A 137 2.76 -21.49 10.78
N MET A 138 2.82 -22.35 11.79
CA MET A 138 3.79 -23.46 11.81
C MET A 138 3.66 -24.43 10.62
N ARG A 139 2.51 -24.43 9.94
CA ARG A 139 2.28 -25.26 8.74
C ARG A 139 2.95 -24.70 7.49
N ASP A 140 3.26 -23.41 7.50
CA ASP A 140 3.86 -22.71 6.38
C ASP A 140 5.39 -22.80 6.38
N ILE A 141 5.97 -23.27 7.50
CA ILE A 141 7.41 -23.33 7.73
C ILE A 141 7.87 -24.80 7.77
N ASP A 142 8.66 -25.21 6.80
CA ASP A 142 9.31 -26.52 6.76
C ASP A 142 10.80 -26.35 7.12
N LEU A 143 11.13 -26.62 8.39
CA LEU A 143 12.50 -26.49 8.90
C LEU A 143 13.44 -27.57 8.37
N GLU A 144 12.93 -28.73 7.94
CA GLU A 144 13.74 -29.82 7.38
C GLU A 144 14.12 -29.48 5.94
N LYS A 145 13.13 -29.13 5.11
CA LYS A 145 13.36 -28.68 3.73
C LYS A 145 13.88 -27.25 3.64
N ARG A 146 13.88 -26.53 4.74
CA ARG A 146 14.25 -25.11 4.83
C ARG A 146 13.49 -24.25 3.83
N THR A 147 12.18 -24.30 3.89
CA THR A 147 11.30 -23.54 3.01
C THR A 147 10.16 -22.89 3.79
N ILE A 148 9.70 -21.73 3.29
CA ILE A 148 8.52 -21.01 3.77
C ILE A 148 7.52 -20.96 2.63
N ASN A 149 6.30 -21.41 2.86
CA ASN A 149 5.19 -21.27 1.92
C ASN A 149 4.46 -19.94 2.19
N ILE A 150 4.33 -19.10 1.16
CA ILE A 150 3.59 -17.82 1.24
C ILE A 150 2.39 -17.93 0.31
N ASP A 151 1.20 -18.07 0.87
CA ASP A 151 -0.06 -18.12 0.12
C ASP A 151 -1.13 -17.18 0.71
N HIS A 152 -0.88 -16.63 1.90
CA HIS A 152 -1.78 -15.73 2.59
C HIS A 152 -1.03 -14.62 3.36
N GLN A 153 -1.79 -13.69 3.92
CA GLN A 153 -1.28 -12.55 4.67
C GLN A 153 -2.28 -12.15 5.75
N LEU A 154 -1.78 -11.61 6.87
CA LEU A 154 -2.60 -11.01 7.91
C LEU A 154 -2.85 -9.54 7.57
N GLN A 155 -4.13 -9.15 7.56
CA GLN A 155 -4.55 -7.77 7.34
C GLN A 155 -5.29 -7.25 8.56
N ARG A 156 -5.08 -5.96 8.90
CA ARG A 156 -5.85 -5.27 9.91
C ARG A 156 -6.88 -4.38 9.22
N THR A 157 -8.16 -4.61 9.50
CA THR A 157 -9.25 -3.80 8.94
C THR A 157 -9.32 -2.43 9.60
N SER A 158 -10.10 -1.51 9.01
CA SER A 158 -10.40 -0.20 9.60
C SER A 158 -11.11 -0.30 10.96
N LYS A 159 -11.81 -1.41 11.22
CA LYS A 159 -12.43 -1.73 12.51
C LYS A 159 -11.46 -2.33 13.53
N ARG A 160 -10.15 -2.39 13.20
CA ARG A 160 -9.10 -3.01 14.03
C ARG A 160 -9.20 -4.54 14.19
N GLU A 161 -9.99 -5.20 13.36
CA GLU A 161 -10.09 -6.66 13.30
C GLU A 161 -8.95 -7.24 12.46
N TYR A 162 -8.44 -8.40 12.82
CA TYR A 162 -7.44 -9.13 12.04
C TYR A 162 -8.14 -10.14 11.14
N VAL A 163 -7.78 -10.12 9.85
CA VAL A 163 -8.35 -11.00 8.83
C VAL A 163 -7.23 -11.63 8.04
N ILE A 164 -7.32 -12.93 7.80
CA ILE A 164 -6.42 -13.63 6.89
C ILE A 164 -6.98 -13.52 5.47
N GLU A 165 -6.16 -13.02 4.56
CA GLU A 165 -6.48 -12.88 3.14
C GLU A 165 -5.47 -13.63 2.30
N PRO A 166 -5.87 -14.18 1.14
CA PRO A 166 -4.90 -14.69 0.17
C PRO A 166 -3.98 -13.58 -0.31
N THR A 167 -2.83 -13.93 -0.83
CA THR A 167 -1.87 -12.99 -1.44
C THR A 167 -2.56 -12.10 -2.49
N LYS A 168 -2.00 -10.89 -2.71
CA LYS A 168 -2.63 -9.89 -3.58
C LYS A 168 -2.71 -10.32 -5.06
N THR A 169 -1.75 -11.12 -5.49
CA THR A 169 -1.61 -11.61 -6.88
C THR A 169 -1.18 -13.06 -6.86
N ASN A 170 -1.39 -13.77 -7.96
CA ASN A 170 -0.90 -15.16 -8.10
C ASN A 170 0.63 -15.26 -7.92
N ALA A 171 1.39 -14.26 -8.39
CA ALA A 171 2.83 -14.18 -8.17
C ALA A 171 3.21 -13.89 -6.70
N GLY A 172 2.25 -13.54 -5.85
CA GLY A 172 2.45 -13.41 -4.40
C GLY A 172 2.53 -14.76 -3.71
N THR A 173 1.87 -15.78 -4.25
CA THR A 173 1.95 -17.16 -3.76
C THR A 173 3.27 -17.75 -4.24
N ARG A 174 4.14 -18.10 -3.30
CA ARG A 174 5.49 -18.54 -3.58
C ARG A 174 6.08 -19.33 -2.42
N VAL A 175 7.07 -20.16 -2.72
CA VAL A 175 7.91 -20.81 -1.72
C VAL A 175 9.25 -20.08 -1.66
N ILE A 176 9.68 -19.71 -0.46
CA ILE A 176 10.95 -19.02 -0.19
C ILE A 176 11.92 -20.03 0.45
N PRO A 177 13.11 -20.28 -0.13
CA PRO A 177 14.13 -21.06 0.53
C PRO A 177 14.75 -20.27 1.69
N MET A 178 15.06 -20.95 2.79
CA MET A 178 15.73 -20.37 3.95
C MET A 178 17.23 -20.69 3.94
N THR A 179 18.04 -19.70 4.31
CA THR A 179 19.45 -19.96 4.69
C THR A 179 19.50 -20.66 6.05
N ASN A 180 20.65 -21.17 6.42
CA ASN A 180 20.83 -21.77 7.75
C ASN A 180 20.53 -20.79 8.85
N GLU A 181 21.00 -19.56 8.71
CA GLU A 181 20.81 -18.49 9.69
C GLU A 181 19.31 -18.14 9.85
N VAL A 182 18.56 -18.03 8.74
CA VAL A 182 17.09 -17.79 8.79
C VAL A 182 16.39 -18.97 9.47
N THR A 183 16.83 -20.20 9.22
CA THR A 183 16.27 -21.39 9.88
C THR A 183 16.47 -21.33 11.40
N GLU A 184 17.68 -20.93 11.86
CA GLU A 184 17.95 -20.76 13.28
C GLU A 184 17.08 -19.64 13.91
N MET A 185 16.83 -18.52 13.20
CA MET A 185 15.94 -17.46 13.68
C MET A 185 14.49 -17.93 13.87
N PHE A 186 14.03 -18.95 13.15
CA PHE A 186 12.72 -19.54 13.38
C PHE A 186 12.69 -20.57 14.52
N ARG A 187 13.85 -21.03 14.97
CA ARG A 187 13.97 -21.96 16.11
C ARG A 187 14.13 -21.25 17.47
N ALA A 188 14.59 -19.99 17.44
CA ALA A 188 14.76 -19.15 18.61
C ALA A 188 13.41 -18.71 19.19
#